data_57b73d002925f81e71bfd429b6bb4060
#
_entry.id   57b73d002925f81e71bfd429b6bb4060
#
_cell.length_a   1.000
_cell.length_b   1.000
_cell.length_c   1.000
_cell.angle_alpha   90.00
_cell.angle_beta   90.00
_cell.angle_gamma   90.00
#
_symmetry.space_group_name_H-M   'P 1'
#
loop_
_entity.id
_entity.type
_entity.pdbx_description
1 polymer ?
#
loop_
_entity_poly.entity_id
_entity_poly.type
_entity_poly.pdbx_seq_one_letter_code
_entity_poly.pdbx_strand_id
1 'polypeptide(L)'
;MNQGIVVASYLLVAAALLLVMWRGLLPGLLCVCLGFLLTRALTGWFAAGLGRIQRQAAPSPTSLRVAQVTAAGLVMLLPLALLALGLTHSRGYLVSAPQQYQELLTYMARTVLELRLKLPADMASHLPEGVADIQRIIASYLGAKAGALAMAGRAWLAGVLFAYVGLLIGALAAVRPPVLARGPLAQQLKLRITLFGEAFRQIVAAQFWIAAFNTLLTALFLLFVLPVWGLQLPYTPVLITFTFVAGLVPIVGNLVCNVVITIVGLSVSPLAAAACLGFLILIHKAEYVINAKVVGRRTQMGVWELLSVMFVAEAVFGPAGLVAAPLFYAYLKKELKAA
;
A
#
# COMPACT_ATOMS: atom_id res chain seq x y z
N MET A 1 -23.70 -18.00 29.61
CA MET A 1 -22.50 -17.17 29.36
C MET A 1 -22.78 -15.79 29.94
N ASN A 2 -21.91 -15.24 30.77
CA ASN A 2 -22.19 -13.98 31.48
C ASN A 2 -22.21 -12.81 30.47
N GLN A 3 -23.38 -12.24 30.19
CA GLN A 3 -23.55 -11.15 29.18
C GLN A 3 -22.59 -9.98 29.42
N GLY A 4 -22.27 -9.68 30.69
CA GLY A 4 -21.32 -8.64 31.03
C GLY A 4 -19.90 -8.87 30.49
N ILE A 5 -19.44 -10.13 30.43
CA ILE A 5 -18.11 -10.49 29.90
C ILE A 5 -18.05 -10.30 28.35
N VAL A 6 -19.16 -10.66 27.69
CA VAL A 6 -19.27 -10.48 26.25
C VAL A 6 -19.25 -8.99 25.90
N VAL A 7 -20.06 -8.19 26.60
CA VAL A 7 -20.08 -6.71 26.41
C VAL A 7 -18.71 -6.10 26.71
N ALA A 8 -18.07 -6.51 27.82
CA ALA A 8 -16.71 -6.02 28.14
C ALA A 8 -15.69 -6.34 27.03
N SER A 9 -15.77 -7.53 26.40
CA SER A 9 -14.88 -7.89 25.28
C SER A 9 -15.09 -7.01 24.05
N TYR A 10 -16.32 -6.65 23.72
CA TYR A 10 -16.62 -5.71 22.62
C TYR A 10 -16.09 -4.31 22.93
N LEU A 11 -16.34 -3.80 24.13
CA LEU A 11 -15.87 -2.48 24.52
C LEU A 11 -14.36 -2.36 24.51
N LEU A 12 -13.64 -3.38 24.99
CA LEU A 12 -12.18 -3.42 24.98
C LEU A 12 -11.60 -3.40 23.55
N VAL A 13 -12.15 -4.21 22.64
CA VAL A 13 -11.70 -4.25 21.26
C VAL A 13 -12.05 -2.98 20.53
N ALA A 14 -13.26 -2.45 20.69
CA ALA A 14 -13.66 -1.18 20.10
C ALA A 14 -12.76 -0.03 20.58
N ALA A 15 -12.51 0.06 21.89
CA ALA A 15 -11.60 1.06 22.46
C ALA A 15 -10.16 0.92 21.92
N ALA A 16 -9.66 -0.30 21.78
CA ALA A 16 -8.33 -0.56 21.21
C ALA A 16 -8.25 -0.11 19.73
N LEU A 17 -9.25 -0.45 18.91
CA LEU A 17 -9.29 -0.02 17.51
C LEU A 17 -9.42 1.50 17.36
N LEU A 18 -10.25 2.14 18.19
CA LEU A 18 -10.36 3.61 18.22
C LEU A 18 -9.03 4.26 18.64
N LEU A 19 -8.36 3.71 19.66
CA LEU A 19 -7.05 4.17 20.10
C LEU A 19 -6.01 4.06 18.97
N VAL A 20 -6.01 2.96 18.23
CA VAL A 20 -5.14 2.76 17.07
C VAL A 20 -5.37 3.84 16.02
N MET A 21 -6.62 4.17 15.71
CA MET A 21 -6.96 5.22 14.76
C MET A 21 -6.55 6.60 15.27
N TRP A 22 -6.90 6.91 16.52
CA TRP A 22 -6.60 8.22 17.12
C TRP A 22 -5.10 8.51 17.25
N ARG A 23 -4.30 7.49 17.59
CA ARG A 23 -2.84 7.63 17.75
C ARG A 23 -2.05 7.41 16.46
N GLY A 24 -2.71 7.21 15.32
CA GLY A 24 -2.05 6.96 14.03
C GLY A 24 -1.26 5.65 13.96
N LEU A 25 -1.64 4.66 14.77
CA LEU A 25 -0.97 3.35 14.85
C LEU A 25 -1.50 2.34 13.81
N LEU A 26 -2.36 2.78 12.89
CA LEU A 26 -2.93 1.92 11.85
C LEU A 26 -1.85 1.18 11.02
N PRO A 27 -0.76 1.82 10.55
CA PRO A 27 0.30 1.10 9.83
C PRO A 27 0.91 -0.04 10.68
N GLY A 28 1.10 0.21 11.98
CA GLY A 28 1.56 -0.81 12.92
C GLY A 28 0.60 -2.00 13.02
N LEU A 29 -0.69 -1.75 13.25
CA LEU A 29 -1.71 -2.79 13.36
C LEU A 29 -1.79 -3.65 12.08
N LEU A 30 -1.83 -3.02 10.91
CA LEU A 30 -1.88 -3.73 9.63
C LEU A 30 -0.62 -4.59 9.44
N CYS A 31 0.55 -4.06 9.81
CA CYS A 31 1.80 -4.81 9.70
C CYS A 31 1.96 -5.91 10.76
N VAL A 32 1.36 -5.79 11.96
CA VAL A 32 1.25 -6.92 12.90
C VAL A 32 0.49 -8.08 12.25
N CYS A 33 -0.67 -7.79 11.68
CA CYS A 33 -1.47 -8.82 11.01
C CYS A 33 -0.76 -9.40 9.79
N LEU A 34 -0.10 -8.55 8.99
CA LEU A 34 0.65 -8.97 7.81
C LEU A 34 1.85 -9.84 8.19
N GLY A 35 2.67 -9.42 9.16
CA GLY A 35 3.81 -10.18 9.66
C GLY A 35 3.40 -11.54 10.19
N PHE A 36 2.28 -11.61 10.93
CA PHE A 36 1.71 -12.86 11.42
C PHE A 36 1.29 -13.79 10.27
N LEU A 37 0.54 -13.27 9.28
CA LEU A 37 0.07 -14.05 8.13
C LEU A 37 1.23 -14.54 7.25
N LEU A 38 2.17 -13.66 6.92
CA LEU A 38 3.34 -14.00 6.09
C LEU A 38 4.19 -15.07 6.76
N THR A 39 4.49 -14.91 8.05
CA THR A 39 5.29 -15.89 8.80
C THR A 39 4.59 -17.25 8.82
N ARG A 40 3.28 -17.30 9.06
CA ARG A 40 2.53 -18.56 9.04
C ARG A 40 2.46 -19.19 7.65
N ALA A 41 2.25 -18.41 6.61
CA ALA A 41 2.23 -18.88 5.23
C ALA A 41 3.60 -19.46 4.83
N LEU A 42 4.68 -18.72 5.10
CA LEU A 42 6.05 -19.18 4.81
C LEU A 42 6.44 -20.39 5.63
N THR A 43 6.04 -20.46 6.91
CA THR A 43 6.27 -21.64 7.75
C THR A 43 5.62 -22.89 7.13
N GLY A 44 4.37 -22.78 6.66
CA GLY A 44 3.71 -23.87 5.97
C GLY A 44 4.43 -24.31 4.69
N TRP A 45 4.93 -23.34 3.94
CA TRP A 45 5.65 -23.58 2.69
C TRP A 45 7.02 -24.23 2.92
N PHE A 46 7.80 -23.73 3.88
CA PHE A 46 9.09 -24.30 4.27
C PHE A 46 8.94 -25.68 4.90
N ALA A 47 7.94 -25.89 5.76
CA ALA A 47 7.68 -27.19 6.35
C ALA A 47 7.31 -28.24 5.30
N ALA A 48 6.49 -27.86 4.32
CA ALA A 48 6.16 -28.75 3.18
C ALA A 48 7.38 -29.05 2.32
N GLY A 49 8.25 -28.07 2.07
CA GLY A 49 9.52 -28.26 1.35
C GLY A 49 10.48 -29.22 2.07
N LEU A 50 10.68 -28.98 3.38
CA LEU A 50 11.53 -29.86 4.21
C LEU A 50 10.97 -31.28 4.30
N GLY A 51 9.65 -31.46 4.43
CA GLY A 51 9.00 -32.76 4.44
C GLY A 51 9.22 -33.55 3.15
N ARG A 52 9.18 -32.88 1.98
CA ARG A 52 9.49 -33.49 0.69
C ARG A 52 10.96 -33.95 0.59
N ILE A 53 11.90 -33.15 1.08
CA ILE A 53 13.33 -33.47 1.09
C ILE A 53 13.62 -34.65 2.03
N GLN A 54 12.98 -34.67 3.20
CA GLN A 54 13.17 -35.73 4.21
C GLN A 54 12.34 -37.00 3.94
N ARG A 55 11.54 -37.04 2.87
CA ARG A 55 10.61 -38.13 2.53
C ARG A 55 9.70 -38.55 3.69
N GLN A 56 9.35 -37.61 4.57
CA GLN A 56 8.48 -37.86 5.73
C GLN A 56 7.05 -37.44 5.41
N ALA A 57 6.08 -38.26 5.81
CA ALA A 57 4.65 -37.98 5.61
C ALA A 57 4.15 -36.78 6.47
N ALA A 58 4.83 -36.47 7.58
CA ALA A 58 4.54 -35.35 8.44
C ALA A 58 5.85 -34.65 8.89
N PRO A 59 5.88 -33.32 9.00
CA PRO A 59 7.06 -32.60 9.45
C PRO A 59 7.38 -32.94 10.91
N SER A 60 8.65 -33.23 11.18
CA SER A 60 9.12 -33.47 12.56
C SER A 60 9.01 -32.18 13.40
N PRO A 61 8.91 -32.26 14.73
CA PRO A 61 8.88 -31.07 15.60
C PRO A 61 10.08 -30.14 15.38
N THR A 62 11.23 -30.71 15.08
CA THR A 62 12.46 -29.96 14.81
C THR A 62 12.40 -29.25 13.45
N SER A 63 11.94 -29.92 12.40
CA SER A 63 11.78 -29.31 11.07
C SER A 63 10.74 -28.19 11.10
N LEU A 64 9.68 -28.33 11.88
CA LEU A 64 8.67 -27.29 12.06
C LEU A 64 9.26 -26.05 12.77
N ARG A 65 10.07 -26.23 13.81
CA ARG A 65 10.76 -25.13 14.51
C ARG A 65 11.74 -24.41 13.58
N VAL A 66 12.52 -25.13 12.81
CA VAL A 66 13.42 -24.55 11.81
C VAL A 66 12.62 -23.73 10.79
N ALA A 67 11.55 -24.29 10.24
CA ALA A 67 10.69 -23.58 9.30
C ALA A 67 10.08 -22.30 9.90
N GLN A 68 9.70 -22.33 11.18
CA GLN A 68 9.16 -21.15 11.89
C GLN A 68 10.22 -20.06 12.07
N VAL A 69 11.41 -20.43 12.53
CA VAL A 69 12.51 -19.46 12.78
C VAL A 69 12.99 -18.86 11.46
N THR A 70 13.17 -19.67 10.41
CA THR A 70 13.59 -19.17 9.09
C THR A 70 12.52 -18.27 8.46
N ALA A 71 11.24 -18.63 8.57
CA ALA A 71 10.15 -17.78 8.09
C ALA A 71 10.10 -16.43 8.83
N ALA A 72 10.19 -16.44 10.15
CA ALA A 72 10.21 -15.22 10.94
C ALA A 72 11.45 -14.36 10.63
N GLY A 73 12.62 -14.99 10.56
CA GLY A 73 13.87 -14.30 10.18
C GLY A 73 13.77 -13.64 8.81
N LEU A 74 13.21 -14.34 7.82
CA LEU A 74 13.00 -13.78 6.48
C LEU A 74 12.05 -12.56 6.52
N VAL A 75 10.90 -12.68 7.19
CA VAL A 75 9.92 -11.57 7.29
C VAL A 75 10.52 -10.36 8.01
N MET A 76 11.37 -10.58 9.02
CA MET A 76 12.00 -9.50 9.78
C MET A 76 13.16 -8.84 9.02
N LEU A 77 14.02 -9.63 8.38
CA LEU A 77 15.27 -9.14 7.79
C LEU A 77 15.10 -8.68 6.34
N LEU A 78 14.16 -9.25 5.57
CA LEU A 78 13.97 -8.90 4.18
C LEU A 78 13.70 -7.39 3.95
N PRO A 79 12.82 -6.71 4.73
CA PRO A 79 12.62 -5.27 4.55
C PRO A 79 13.88 -4.45 4.80
N LEU A 80 14.69 -4.83 5.78
CA LEU A 80 15.97 -4.16 6.06
C LEU A 80 16.99 -4.40 4.95
N ALA A 81 17.08 -5.63 4.44
CA ALA A 81 17.94 -5.97 3.32
C ALA A 81 17.56 -5.19 2.06
N LEU A 82 16.27 -5.11 1.75
CA LEU A 82 15.76 -4.33 0.61
C LEU A 82 16.02 -2.83 0.79
N LEU A 83 15.88 -2.31 2.01
CA LEU A 83 16.22 -0.92 2.32
C LEU A 83 17.71 -0.66 2.13
N ALA A 84 18.57 -1.54 2.65
CA ALA A 84 20.02 -1.42 2.50
C ALA A 84 20.46 -1.47 1.03
N LEU A 85 19.91 -2.42 0.25
CA LEU A 85 20.15 -2.53 -1.18
C LEU A 85 19.65 -1.29 -1.94
N GLY A 86 18.47 -0.78 -1.58
CA GLY A 86 17.94 0.45 -2.14
C GLY A 86 18.86 1.64 -1.88
N LEU A 87 19.34 1.81 -0.66
CA LEU A 87 20.27 2.88 -0.28
C LEU A 87 21.61 2.78 -1.00
N THR A 88 22.16 1.59 -1.17
CA THR A 88 23.43 1.40 -1.91
C THR A 88 23.28 1.73 -3.39
N HIS A 89 22.19 1.31 -4.02
CA HIS A 89 21.90 1.63 -5.43
C HIS A 89 21.54 3.11 -5.64
N SER A 90 20.89 3.75 -4.68
CA SER A 90 20.48 5.16 -4.81
C SER A 90 21.65 6.15 -4.70
N ARG A 91 22.82 5.73 -4.23
CA ARG A 91 24.01 6.62 -4.15
C ARG A 91 24.37 7.24 -5.50
N GLY A 92 24.33 6.46 -6.59
CA GLY A 92 24.57 6.95 -7.93
C GLY A 92 23.55 8.01 -8.38
N TYR A 93 22.29 7.78 -8.07
CA TYR A 93 21.21 8.73 -8.39
C TYR A 93 21.29 10.01 -7.56
N LEU A 94 21.68 9.92 -6.28
CA LEU A 94 21.86 11.10 -5.41
C LEU A 94 23.01 11.99 -5.91
N VAL A 95 24.07 11.41 -6.42
CA VAL A 95 25.21 12.17 -7.01
C VAL A 95 24.82 12.85 -8.32
N SER A 96 24.00 12.20 -9.16
CA SER A 96 23.53 12.75 -10.43
C SER A 96 22.25 13.60 -10.30
N ALA A 97 21.58 13.58 -9.14
CA ALA A 97 20.34 14.32 -8.91
C ALA A 97 20.42 15.83 -9.24
N PRO A 98 21.50 16.57 -8.89
CA PRO A 98 21.62 17.98 -9.25
C PRO A 98 21.64 18.21 -10.77
N GLN A 99 22.31 17.33 -11.53
CA GLN A 99 22.36 17.41 -13.00
C GLN A 99 21.00 17.11 -13.62
N GLN A 100 20.33 16.04 -13.17
CA GLN A 100 18.99 15.67 -13.63
C GLN A 100 17.97 16.77 -13.31
N TYR A 101 18.08 17.42 -12.15
CA TYR A 101 17.26 18.57 -11.80
C TYR A 101 17.46 19.74 -12.74
N GLN A 102 18.70 20.06 -13.10
CA GLN A 102 19.02 21.11 -14.06
C GLN A 102 18.49 20.79 -15.47
N GLU A 103 18.61 19.55 -15.92
CA GLU A 103 18.06 19.08 -17.19
C GLU A 103 16.53 19.20 -17.21
N LEU A 104 15.87 18.79 -16.13
CA LEU A 104 14.41 18.90 -15.98
C LEU A 104 13.98 20.37 -16.05
N LEU A 105 14.65 21.27 -15.33
CA LEU A 105 14.35 22.69 -15.35
C LEU A 105 14.54 23.30 -16.75
N THR A 106 15.60 22.90 -17.44
CA THR A 106 15.89 23.37 -18.81
C THR A 106 14.81 22.86 -19.77
N TYR A 107 14.39 21.60 -19.63
CA TYR A 107 13.29 21.04 -20.42
C TYR A 107 11.97 21.77 -20.17
N MET A 108 11.62 22.00 -18.89
CA MET A 108 10.42 22.76 -18.52
C MET A 108 10.45 24.18 -19.11
N ALA A 109 11.59 24.86 -19.03
CA ALA A 109 11.75 26.20 -19.58
C ALA A 109 11.57 26.24 -21.10
N ARG A 110 12.14 25.28 -21.85
CA ARG A 110 11.91 25.16 -23.29
C ARG A 110 10.44 24.93 -23.63
N THR A 111 9.78 24.02 -22.92
CA THR A 111 8.35 23.74 -23.12
C THR A 111 7.48 24.96 -22.84
N VAL A 112 7.77 25.72 -21.78
CA VAL A 112 7.06 26.96 -21.46
C VAL A 112 7.31 28.05 -22.50
N LEU A 113 8.54 28.20 -22.99
CA LEU A 113 8.88 29.13 -24.08
C LEU A 113 8.14 28.78 -25.37
N GLU A 114 8.09 27.51 -25.77
CA GLU A 114 7.35 27.06 -26.95
C GLU A 114 5.84 27.33 -26.82
N LEU A 115 5.26 27.11 -25.62
CA LEU A 115 3.89 27.45 -25.32
C LEU A 115 3.64 28.97 -25.40
N ARG A 116 4.53 29.76 -24.85
CA ARG A 116 4.47 31.22 -24.87
C ARG A 116 4.44 31.80 -26.30
N LEU A 117 5.21 31.19 -27.23
CA LEU A 117 5.21 31.58 -28.65
C LEU A 117 3.89 31.25 -29.37
N LYS A 118 3.12 30.31 -28.87
CA LYS A 118 1.85 29.87 -29.45
C LYS A 118 0.61 30.52 -28.84
N LEU A 119 0.76 31.28 -27.76
CA LEU A 119 -0.32 31.92 -27.04
C LEU A 119 -0.45 33.40 -27.34
N PRO A 120 -1.65 34.01 -27.25
CA PRO A 120 -1.85 35.43 -27.30
C PRO A 120 -1.01 36.17 -26.25
N ALA A 121 -0.58 37.41 -26.54
CA ALA A 121 0.32 38.19 -25.71
C ALA A 121 -0.17 38.36 -24.26
N ASP A 122 -1.48 38.51 -24.04
CA ASP A 122 -2.09 38.67 -22.72
C ASP A 122 -1.92 37.40 -21.87
N MET A 123 -2.01 36.22 -22.48
CA MET A 123 -1.82 34.95 -21.77
C MET A 123 -0.34 34.61 -21.59
N ALA A 124 0.50 34.98 -22.57
CA ALA A 124 1.93 34.74 -22.54
C ALA A 124 2.63 35.52 -21.40
N SER A 125 2.12 36.69 -21.02
CA SER A 125 2.67 37.52 -19.93
C SER A 125 2.58 36.86 -18.54
N HIS A 126 1.68 35.89 -18.35
CA HIS A 126 1.50 35.16 -17.08
C HIS A 126 2.38 33.91 -16.96
N LEU A 127 3.12 33.56 -18.02
CA LEU A 127 4.02 32.40 -18.03
C LEU A 127 5.45 32.80 -17.64
N PRO A 128 6.19 31.90 -16.95
CA PRO A 128 7.60 32.14 -16.61
C PRO A 128 8.44 32.47 -17.86
N GLU A 129 9.41 33.37 -17.70
CA GLU A 129 10.27 33.82 -18.82
C GLU A 129 11.46 32.90 -19.05
N GLY A 130 11.79 32.01 -18.14
CA GLY A 130 12.90 31.10 -18.26
C GLY A 130 13.17 30.24 -17.04
N VAL A 131 14.31 29.54 -17.04
CA VAL A 131 14.75 28.63 -15.98
C VAL A 131 14.79 29.33 -14.61
N ALA A 132 15.29 30.57 -14.56
CA ALA A 132 15.42 31.33 -13.31
C ALA A 132 14.07 31.64 -12.66
N ASP A 133 13.06 31.95 -13.45
CA ASP A 133 11.71 32.22 -12.93
C ASP A 133 11.03 30.93 -12.45
N ILE A 134 11.19 29.83 -13.18
CA ILE A 134 10.71 28.51 -12.74
C ILE A 134 11.38 28.12 -11.43
N GLN A 135 12.71 28.30 -11.31
CA GLN A 135 13.42 28.04 -10.06
C GLN A 135 12.90 28.89 -8.91
N ARG A 136 12.65 30.19 -9.16
CA ARG A 136 12.11 31.11 -8.14
C ARG A 136 10.71 30.68 -7.69
N ILE A 137 9.84 30.33 -8.62
CA ILE A 137 8.48 29.84 -8.31
C ILE A 137 8.54 28.55 -7.49
N ILE A 138 9.36 27.58 -7.88
CA ILE A 138 9.54 26.33 -7.15
C ILE A 138 10.12 26.60 -5.76
N ALA A 139 11.17 27.42 -5.65
CA ALA A 139 11.81 27.73 -4.39
C ALA A 139 10.85 28.49 -3.44
N SER A 140 10.08 29.43 -3.95
CA SER A 140 9.09 30.17 -3.13
C SER A 140 7.96 29.25 -2.66
N TYR A 141 7.46 28.36 -3.53
CA TYR A 141 6.42 27.39 -3.15
C TYR A 141 6.94 26.37 -2.12
N LEU A 142 8.13 25.79 -2.34
CA LEU A 142 8.76 24.88 -1.39
C LEU A 142 9.06 25.57 -0.06
N GLY A 143 9.57 26.82 -0.10
CA GLY A 143 9.81 27.62 1.09
C GLY A 143 8.54 27.89 1.88
N ALA A 144 7.46 28.30 1.21
CA ALA A 144 6.16 28.52 1.82
C ALA A 144 5.54 27.24 2.42
N LYS A 145 5.86 26.08 1.87
CA LYS A 145 5.36 24.76 2.30
C LYS A 145 6.36 23.95 3.13
N ALA A 146 7.56 24.47 3.39
CA ALA A 146 8.65 23.74 4.05
C ALA A 146 8.23 23.14 5.40
N GLY A 147 7.50 23.90 6.22
CA GLY A 147 6.98 23.39 7.50
C GLY A 147 5.99 22.23 7.33
N ALA A 148 5.05 22.35 6.38
CA ALA A 148 4.09 21.30 6.09
C ALA A 148 4.77 20.03 5.53
N LEU A 149 5.75 20.19 4.63
CA LEU A 149 6.54 19.10 4.07
C LEU A 149 7.38 18.40 5.16
N ALA A 150 7.99 19.14 6.07
CA ALA A 150 8.75 18.58 7.19
C ALA A 150 7.83 17.79 8.14
N MET A 151 6.63 18.30 8.46
CA MET A 151 5.64 17.59 9.27
C MET A 151 5.14 16.33 8.57
N ALA A 152 4.84 16.40 7.28
CA ALA A 152 4.42 15.24 6.49
C ALA A 152 5.53 14.16 6.42
N GLY A 153 6.79 14.58 6.20
CA GLY A 153 7.95 13.68 6.20
C GLY A 153 8.15 12.99 7.56
N ARG A 154 8.01 13.73 8.67
CA ARG A 154 8.08 13.17 10.02
C ARG A 154 6.96 12.17 10.30
N ALA A 155 5.72 12.49 9.90
CA ALA A 155 4.58 11.59 10.04
C ALA A 155 4.76 10.32 9.21
N TRP A 156 5.30 10.44 7.99
CA TRP A 156 5.61 9.31 7.12
C TRP A 156 6.69 8.39 7.73
N LEU A 157 7.80 8.96 8.24
CA LEU A 157 8.85 8.21 8.92
C LEU A 157 8.33 7.48 10.16
N ALA A 158 7.51 8.15 10.98
CA ALA A 158 6.86 7.51 12.12
C ALA A 158 5.95 6.36 11.69
N GLY A 159 5.17 6.53 10.62
CA GLY A 159 4.34 5.48 10.03
C GLY A 159 5.14 4.26 9.58
N VAL A 160 6.27 4.47 8.89
CA VAL A 160 7.18 3.40 8.46
C VAL A 160 7.80 2.68 9.68
N LEU A 161 8.20 3.42 10.70
CA LEU A 161 8.73 2.83 11.94
C LEU A 161 7.67 1.97 12.64
N PHE A 162 6.45 2.48 12.80
CA PHE A 162 5.35 1.70 13.39
C PHE A 162 4.99 0.47 12.55
N ALA A 163 5.02 0.60 11.23
CA ALA A 163 4.81 -0.52 10.32
C ALA A 163 5.87 -1.62 10.52
N TYR A 164 7.14 -1.23 10.58
CA TYR A 164 8.22 -2.19 10.80
C TYR A 164 8.17 -2.85 12.18
N VAL A 165 7.95 -2.08 13.24
CA VAL A 165 7.77 -2.62 14.60
C VAL A 165 6.55 -3.56 14.64
N GLY A 166 5.45 -3.19 14.00
CA GLY A 166 4.28 -4.05 13.84
C GLY A 166 4.62 -5.37 13.15
N LEU A 167 5.38 -5.32 12.06
CA LEU A 167 5.83 -6.51 11.33
C LEU A 167 6.63 -7.47 12.23
N LEU A 168 7.56 -6.92 13.03
CA LEU A 168 8.34 -7.69 14.01
C LEU A 168 7.44 -8.36 15.05
N ILE A 169 6.50 -7.61 15.63
CA ILE A 169 5.56 -8.13 16.63
C ILE A 169 4.73 -9.26 16.03
N GLY A 170 4.20 -9.08 14.81
CA GLY A 170 3.41 -10.09 14.10
C GLY A 170 4.20 -11.36 13.81
N ALA A 171 5.41 -11.23 13.31
CA ALA A 171 6.29 -12.36 13.03
C ALA A 171 6.63 -13.14 14.31
N LEU A 172 6.98 -12.44 15.39
CA LEU A 172 7.25 -13.08 16.69
C LEU A 172 6.01 -13.76 17.28
N ALA A 173 4.83 -13.14 17.15
CA ALA A 173 3.59 -13.75 17.60
C ALA A 173 3.24 -15.04 16.84
N ALA A 174 3.59 -15.12 15.55
CA ALA A 174 3.32 -16.30 14.72
C ALA A 174 4.15 -17.54 15.12
N VAL A 175 5.33 -17.34 15.70
CA VAL A 175 6.25 -18.43 16.13
C VAL A 175 5.92 -18.91 17.53
N ARG A 176 5.23 -18.11 18.35
CA ARG A 176 4.87 -18.50 19.71
C ARG A 176 3.78 -19.59 19.70
N PRO A 177 3.86 -20.56 20.63
CA PRO A 177 2.79 -21.53 20.82
C PRO A 177 1.50 -20.79 21.21
N PRO A 178 0.32 -21.32 20.81
CA PRO A 178 -0.96 -20.69 21.14
C PRO A 178 -1.14 -20.64 22.65
N VAL A 179 -1.32 -19.42 23.17
CA VAL A 179 -1.60 -19.24 24.59
C VAL A 179 -2.99 -19.81 24.90
N LEU A 180 -3.05 -20.71 25.88
CA LEU A 180 -4.32 -21.23 26.39
C LEU A 180 -5.03 -20.09 27.16
N ALA A 181 -6.14 -19.61 26.59
CA ALA A 181 -6.98 -18.62 27.26
C ALA A 181 -7.68 -19.28 28.47
N ARG A 182 -7.20 -18.98 29.69
CA ARG A 182 -7.68 -19.63 30.93
C ARG A 182 -8.88 -18.96 31.58
N GLY A 183 -9.32 -17.80 31.11
CA GLY A 183 -10.47 -17.10 31.68
C GLY A 183 -11.55 -16.82 30.64
N PRO A 184 -12.81 -16.61 31.04
CA PRO A 184 -13.92 -16.39 30.12
C PRO A 184 -13.73 -15.11 29.29
N LEU A 185 -13.19 -14.04 29.88
CA LEU A 185 -12.85 -12.81 29.14
C LEU A 185 -11.72 -13.05 28.13
N ALA A 186 -10.67 -13.78 28.51
CA ALA A 186 -9.57 -14.12 27.62
C ALA A 186 -10.02 -14.98 26.42
N GLN A 187 -10.98 -15.89 26.63
CA GLN A 187 -11.59 -16.67 25.56
C GLN A 187 -12.38 -15.79 24.60
N GLN A 188 -13.16 -14.84 25.10
CA GLN A 188 -13.89 -13.89 24.27
C GLN A 188 -12.95 -12.98 23.48
N LEU A 189 -11.92 -12.42 24.10
CA LEU A 189 -10.91 -11.61 23.41
C LEU A 189 -10.18 -12.41 22.32
N LYS A 190 -9.83 -13.67 22.59
CA LYS A 190 -9.23 -14.55 21.59
C LYS A 190 -10.16 -14.74 20.39
N LEU A 191 -11.47 -14.94 20.62
CA LEU A 191 -12.46 -15.03 19.55
C LEU A 191 -12.46 -13.75 18.68
N ARG A 192 -12.53 -12.56 19.31
CA ARG A 192 -12.53 -11.26 18.61
C ARG A 192 -11.26 -11.08 17.77
N ILE A 193 -10.09 -11.36 18.35
CA ILE A 193 -8.80 -11.29 17.64
C ILE A 193 -8.77 -12.27 16.46
N THR A 194 -9.32 -13.47 16.62
CA THR A 194 -9.37 -14.45 15.52
C THR A 194 -10.28 -13.97 14.40
N LEU A 195 -11.47 -13.45 14.69
CA LEU A 195 -12.39 -12.89 13.71
C LEU A 195 -11.79 -11.68 12.98
N PHE A 196 -11.06 -10.82 13.72
CA PHE A 196 -10.32 -9.71 13.12
C PHE A 196 -9.23 -10.21 12.17
N GLY A 197 -8.42 -11.19 12.57
CA GLY A 197 -7.39 -11.80 11.74
C GLY A 197 -7.94 -12.47 10.48
N GLU A 198 -9.10 -13.11 10.57
CA GLU A 198 -9.79 -13.66 9.41
C GLU A 198 -10.32 -12.59 8.46
N ALA A 199 -10.88 -11.49 9.00
CA ALA A 199 -11.29 -10.34 8.19
C ALA A 199 -10.09 -9.75 7.46
N PHE A 200 -8.98 -9.55 8.16
CA PHE A 200 -7.73 -9.05 7.58
C PHE A 200 -7.22 -9.98 6.44
N ARG A 201 -7.18 -11.29 6.67
CA ARG A 201 -6.77 -12.27 5.65
C ARG A 201 -7.64 -12.19 4.39
N GLN A 202 -8.95 -11.99 4.55
CA GLN A 202 -9.86 -11.86 3.41
C GLN A 202 -9.61 -10.58 2.61
N ILE A 203 -9.39 -9.46 3.30
CA ILE A 203 -9.08 -8.17 2.65
C ILE A 203 -7.73 -8.24 1.93
N VAL A 204 -6.68 -8.77 2.56
CA VAL A 204 -5.36 -8.93 1.93
C VAL A 204 -5.44 -9.82 0.70
N ALA A 205 -6.17 -10.96 0.78
CA ALA A 205 -6.36 -11.84 -0.37
C ALA A 205 -7.13 -11.16 -1.50
N ALA A 206 -8.15 -10.35 -1.19
CA ALA A 206 -8.88 -9.58 -2.20
C ALA A 206 -7.95 -8.53 -2.85
N GLN A 207 -7.18 -7.80 -2.04
CA GLN A 207 -6.26 -6.77 -2.52
C GLN A 207 -5.15 -7.33 -3.42
N PHE A 208 -4.64 -8.52 -3.08
CA PHE A 208 -3.66 -9.22 -3.94
C PHE A 208 -4.23 -9.47 -5.35
N TRP A 209 -5.46 -9.98 -5.45
CA TRP A 209 -6.10 -10.23 -6.74
C TRP A 209 -6.38 -8.95 -7.52
N ILE A 210 -6.79 -7.89 -6.83
CA ILE A 210 -7.02 -6.58 -7.44
C ILE A 210 -5.71 -6.01 -7.99
N ALA A 211 -4.63 -6.03 -7.19
CA ALA A 211 -3.31 -5.59 -7.60
C ALA A 211 -2.78 -6.41 -8.79
N ALA A 212 -2.92 -7.74 -8.75
CA ALA A 212 -2.50 -8.61 -9.85
C ALA A 212 -3.25 -8.31 -11.15
N PHE A 213 -4.56 -8.09 -11.07
CA PHE A 213 -5.38 -7.74 -12.22
C PHE A 213 -5.01 -6.37 -12.81
N ASN A 214 -4.87 -5.35 -11.95
CA ASN A 214 -4.45 -4.01 -12.38
C ASN A 214 -3.06 -4.03 -13.02
N THR A 215 -2.14 -4.80 -12.43
CA THR A 215 -0.80 -4.98 -12.98
C THR A 215 -0.82 -5.67 -14.34
N LEU A 216 -1.65 -6.71 -14.50
CA LEU A 216 -1.81 -7.39 -15.78
C LEU A 216 -2.30 -6.42 -16.88
N LEU A 217 -3.33 -5.63 -16.59
CA LEU A 217 -3.86 -4.65 -17.53
C LEU A 217 -2.83 -3.56 -17.84
N THR A 218 -2.11 -3.07 -16.82
CA THR A 218 -1.04 -2.09 -16.99
C THR A 218 0.10 -2.67 -17.83
N ALA A 219 0.49 -3.92 -17.61
CA ALA A 219 1.49 -4.60 -18.40
C ALA A 219 1.07 -4.73 -19.88
N LEU A 220 -0.18 -5.14 -20.12
CA LEU A 220 -0.72 -5.21 -21.49
C LEU A 220 -0.71 -3.84 -22.17
N PHE A 221 -1.10 -2.78 -21.46
CA PHE A 221 -1.08 -1.42 -21.99
C PHE A 221 0.34 -0.94 -22.30
N LEU A 222 1.28 -1.06 -21.35
CA LEU A 222 2.65 -0.57 -21.50
C LEU A 222 3.48 -1.37 -22.52
N LEU A 223 3.25 -2.69 -22.60
CA LEU A 223 4.05 -3.58 -23.45
C LEU A 223 3.49 -3.72 -24.88
N PHE A 224 2.18 -3.54 -25.07
CA PHE A 224 1.55 -3.77 -26.36
C PHE A 224 0.86 -2.53 -26.92
N VAL A 225 0.04 -1.82 -26.15
CA VAL A 225 -0.76 -0.71 -26.66
C VAL A 225 0.11 0.51 -26.98
N LEU A 226 0.91 0.96 -26.03
CA LEU A 226 1.79 2.12 -26.21
C LEU A 226 2.83 1.92 -27.34
N PRO A 227 3.51 0.74 -27.45
CA PRO A 227 4.46 0.51 -28.54
C PRO A 227 3.83 0.55 -29.93
N VAL A 228 2.58 0.09 -30.10
CA VAL A 228 1.86 0.18 -31.40
C VAL A 228 1.70 1.64 -31.85
N TRP A 229 1.61 2.58 -30.90
CA TRP A 229 1.55 4.03 -31.20
C TRP A 229 2.92 4.70 -31.24
N GLY A 230 4.02 3.94 -31.13
CA GLY A 230 5.38 4.46 -31.06
C GLY A 230 5.71 5.20 -29.76
N LEU A 231 4.90 5.04 -28.73
CA LEU A 231 5.00 5.76 -27.45
C LEU A 231 5.59 4.86 -26.35
N GLN A 232 6.75 4.23 -26.59
CA GLN A 232 7.38 3.35 -25.61
C GLN A 232 7.87 4.13 -24.39
N LEU A 233 7.48 3.68 -23.19
CA LEU A 233 7.96 4.25 -21.94
C LEU A 233 9.30 3.63 -21.51
N PRO A 234 10.23 4.43 -20.97
CA PRO A 234 11.42 3.90 -20.33
C PRO A 234 11.04 3.15 -19.04
N TYR A 235 11.89 2.21 -18.64
CA TYR A 235 11.73 1.46 -17.37
C TYR A 235 10.42 0.67 -17.24
N THR A 236 9.79 0.27 -18.34
CA THR A 236 8.52 -0.47 -18.34
C THR A 236 8.45 -1.64 -17.35
N PRO A 237 9.47 -2.54 -17.22
CA PRO A 237 9.43 -3.62 -16.21
C PRO A 237 9.36 -3.11 -14.77
N VAL A 238 10.06 -2.00 -14.49
CA VAL A 238 10.05 -1.37 -13.17
C VAL A 238 8.67 -0.77 -12.87
N LEU A 239 8.05 -0.11 -13.84
CA LEU A 239 6.69 0.44 -13.72
C LEU A 239 5.66 -0.66 -13.45
N ILE A 240 5.76 -1.79 -14.15
CA ILE A 240 4.86 -2.94 -13.93
C ILE A 240 5.05 -3.51 -12.53
N THR A 241 6.29 -3.74 -12.11
CA THR A 241 6.59 -4.24 -10.76
C THR A 241 6.13 -3.27 -9.69
N PHE A 242 6.36 -1.97 -9.90
CA PHE A 242 5.93 -0.91 -9.00
C PHE A 242 4.40 -0.87 -8.89
N THR A 243 3.67 -1.03 -10.00
CA THR A 243 2.20 -1.08 -10.02
C THR A 243 1.69 -2.23 -9.16
N PHE A 244 2.33 -3.40 -9.21
CA PHE A 244 1.95 -4.52 -8.37
C PHE A 244 2.19 -4.24 -6.89
N VAL A 245 3.40 -3.82 -6.53
CA VAL A 245 3.78 -3.59 -5.13
C VAL A 245 2.98 -2.46 -4.50
N ALA A 246 2.86 -1.33 -5.19
CA ALA A 246 2.07 -0.21 -4.71
C ALA A 246 0.56 -0.55 -4.67
N GLY A 247 0.05 -1.27 -5.68
CA GLY A 247 -1.33 -1.73 -5.74
C GLY A 247 -1.76 -2.65 -4.59
N LEU A 248 -0.81 -3.22 -3.83
CA LEU A 248 -1.13 -3.96 -2.60
C LEU A 248 -1.63 -3.05 -1.47
N VAL A 249 -1.36 -1.75 -1.55
CA VAL A 249 -1.89 -0.76 -0.60
C VAL A 249 -3.19 -0.18 -1.17
N PRO A 250 -4.34 -0.42 -0.52
CA PRO A 250 -5.62 0.03 -1.05
C PRO A 250 -5.65 1.54 -1.29
N ILE A 251 -6.20 1.97 -2.41
CA ILE A 251 -6.44 3.37 -2.81
C ILE A 251 -5.16 4.17 -3.00
N VAL A 252 -4.31 4.26 -1.97
CA VAL A 252 -3.05 5.05 -2.00
C VAL A 252 -2.10 4.52 -3.06
N GLY A 253 -1.97 3.20 -3.18
CA GLY A 253 -1.09 2.56 -4.15
C GLY A 253 -1.46 2.91 -5.58
N ASN A 254 -2.74 2.83 -5.92
CA ASN A 254 -3.23 3.18 -7.26
C ASN A 254 -3.01 4.66 -7.60
N LEU A 255 -3.25 5.55 -6.62
CA LEU A 255 -3.01 6.98 -6.82
C LEU A 255 -1.53 7.27 -7.12
N VAL A 256 -0.62 6.67 -6.35
CA VAL A 256 0.84 6.83 -6.54
C VAL A 256 1.26 6.25 -7.89
N CYS A 257 0.77 5.06 -8.28
CA CYS A 257 1.05 4.47 -9.59
C CYS A 257 0.60 5.38 -10.73
N ASN A 258 -0.60 5.95 -10.62
CA ASN A 258 -1.15 6.85 -11.64
C ASN A 258 -0.26 8.07 -11.84
N VAL A 259 0.18 8.70 -10.75
CA VAL A 259 1.10 9.84 -10.81
C VAL A 259 2.44 9.44 -11.46
N VAL A 260 3.05 8.35 -11.01
CA VAL A 260 4.35 7.91 -11.52
C VAL A 260 4.29 7.55 -13.00
N ILE A 261 3.31 6.76 -13.44
CA ILE A 261 3.16 6.36 -14.85
C ILE A 261 2.88 7.58 -15.74
N THR A 262 2.06 8.52 -15.27
CA THR A 262 1.75 9.75 -16.02
C THR A 262 3.01 10.65 -16.16
N ILE A 263 3.80 10.80 -15.09
CA ILE A 263 5.05 11.57 -15.11
C ILE A 263 6.06 10.92 -16.08
N VAL A 264 6.22 9.60 -16.01
CA VAL A 264 7.10 8.88 -16.95
C VAL A 264 6.57 8.99 -18.38
N GLY A 265 5.26 8.93 -18.60
CA GLY A 265 4.66 9.21 -19.91
C GLY A 265 4.97 10.63 -20.41
N LEU A 266 4.91 11.62 -19.52
CA LEU A 266 5.22 13.01 -19.86
C LEU A 266 6.69 13.20 -20.26
N SER A 267 7.61 12.42 -19.71
CA SER A 267 9.02 12.45 -20.10
C SER A 267 9.26 11.97 -21.56
N VAL A 268 8.32 11.21 -22.12
CA VAL A 268 8.38 10.76 -23.52
C VAL A 268 7.68 11.77 -24.42
N SER A 269 6.43 12.09 -24.14
CA SER A 269 5.68 13.11 -24.88
C SER A 269 4.37 13.47 -24.14
N PRO A 270 3.78 14.67 -24.40
CA PRO A 270 2.45 15.01 -23.88
C PRO A 270 1.37 14.03 -24.33
N LEU A 271 1.49 13.46 -25.54
CA LEU A 271 0.56 12.45 -26.05
C LEU A 271 0.67 11.14 -25.27
N ALA A 272 1.89 10.70 -24.93
CA ALA A 272 2.10 9.53 -24.07
C ALA A 272 1.52 9.74 -22.69
N ALA A 273 1.70 10.91 -22.07
CA ALA A 273 1.09 11.26 -20.80
C ALA A 273 -0.44 11.23 -20.87
N ALA A 274 -1.04 11.80 -21.91
CA ALA A 274 -2.48 11.81 -22.12
C ALA A 274 -3.03 10.37 -22.31
N ALA A 275 -2.33 9.53 -23.07
CA ALA A 275 -2.68 8.13 -23.26
C ALA A 275 -2.60 7.34 -21.93
N CYS A 276 -1.53 7.54 -21.15
CA CYS A 276 -1.39 6.95 -19.83
C CYS A 276 -2.53 7.39 -18.89
N LEU A 277 -2.81 8.67 -18.82
CA LEU A 277 -3.86 9.21 -17.98
C LEU A 277 -5.25 8.68 -18.38
N GLY A 278 -5.54 8.64 -19.68
CA GLY A 278 -6.79 8.08 -20.20
C GLY A 278 -6.95 6.60 -19.85
N PHE A 279 -5.90 5.80 -20.01
CA PHE A 279 -5.87 4.41 -19.61
C PHE A 279 -6.11 4.23 -18.10
N LEU A 280 -5.44 5.03 -17.27
CA LEU A 280 -5.57 4.97 -15.81
C LEU A 280 -6.96 5.35 -15.32
N ILE A 281 -7.62 6.31 -15.97
CA ILE A 281 -9.03 6.64 -15.71
C ILE A 281 -9.93 5.44 -16.06
N LEU A 282 -9.66 4.79 -17.20
CA LEU A 282 -10.44 3.63 -17.64
C LEU A 282 -10.28 2.43 -16.69
N ILE A 283 -9.03 2.14 -16.30
CA ILE A 283 -8.74 1.03 -15.37
C ILE A 283 -9.35 1.27 -13.99
N HIS A 284 -9.36 2.52 -13.54
CA HIS A 284 -9.98 2.90 -12.26
C HIS A 284 -11.50 2.64 -12.27
N LYS A 285 -12.17 2.94 -13.38
CA LYS A 285 -13.59 2.59 -13.56
C LYS A 285 -13.80 1.07 -13.59
N ALA A 286 -12.94 0.32 -14.30
CA ALA A 286 -12.99 -1.13 -14.32
C ALA A 286 -12.74 -1.74 -12.92
N GLU A 287 -11.85 -1.15 -12.15
CA GLU A 287 -11.55 -1.55 -10.77
C GLU A 287 -12.79 -1.47 -9.86
N TYR A 288 -13.63 -0.44 -9.98
CA TYR A 288 -14.89 -0.37 -9.24
C TYR A 288 -15.78 -1.58 -9.49
N VAL A 289 -15.90 -2.01 -10.76
CA VAL A 289 -16.71 -3.17 -11.13
C VAL A 289 -16.12 -4.47 -10.60
N ILE A 290 -14.79 -4.58 -10.61
CA ILE A 290 -14.07 -5.76 -10.13
C ILE A 290 -14.10 -5.83 -8.61
N ASN A 291 -13.86 -4.71 -7.92
CA ASN A 291 -13.98 -4.62 -6.46
C ASN A 291 -15.39 -5.03 -6.01
N ALA A 292 -16.43 -4.55 -6.70
CA ALA A 292 -17.80 -4.94 -6.42
C ALA A 292 -18.02 -6.46 -6.54
N LYS A 293 -17.40 -7.12 -7.53
CA LYS A 293 -17.54 -8.57 -7.76
C LYS A 293 -16.61 -9.41 -6.87
N VAL A 294 -15.36 -8.99 -6.69
CA VAL A 294 -14.34 -9.79 -5.95
C VAL A 294 -14.47 -9.60 -4.45
N VAL A 295 -14.55 -8.37 -3.99
CA VAL A 295 -14.72 -8.05 -2.56
C VAL A 295 -16.13 -8.44 -2.11
N GLY A 296 -17.16 -8.10 -2.89
CA GLY A 296 -18.55 -8.42 -2.55
C GLY A 296 -18.81 -9.92 -2.39
N ARG A 297 -18.22 -10.79 -3.23
CA ARG A 297 -18.36 -12.25 -3.10
C ARG A 297 -17.60 -12.82 -1.89
N ARG A 298 -16.44 -12.26 -1.53
CA ARG A 298 -15.61 -12.77 -0.42
C ARG A 298 -16.01 -12.23 0.94
N THR A 299 -16.48 -10.98 1.01
CA THR A 299 -16.81 -10.29 2.26
C THR A 299 -18.32 -10.17 2.47
N GLN A 300 -19.13 -10.52 1.48
CA GLN A 300 -20.59 -10.34 1.48
C GLN A 300 -21.00 -8.89 1.78
N MET A 301 -20.20 -7.94 1.32
CA MET A 301 -20.46 -6.50 1.46
C MET A 301 -21.09 -5.95 0.20
N GLY A 302 -22.17 -5.19 0.35
CA GLY A 302 -22.72 -4.38 -0.74
C GLY A 302 -21.79 -3.22 -1.07
N VAL A 303 -21.70 -2.84 -2.35
CA VAL A 303 -20.86 -1.72 -2.79
C VAL A 303 -21.24 -0.43 -2.08
N TRP A 304 -22.53 -0.15 -1.97
CA TRP A 304 -23.04 1.05 -1.30
C TRP A 304 -22.69 1.07 0.20
N GLU A 305 -22.73 -0.09 0.88
CA GLU A 305 -22.35 -0.22 2.29
C GLU A 305 -20.87 0.15 2.49
N LEU A 306 -20.00 -0.43 1.64
CA LEU A 306 -18.56 -0.18 1.70
C LEU A 306 -18.25 1.30 1.45
N LEU A 307 -18.86 1.90 0.42
CA LEU A 307 -18.66 3.31 0.09
C LEU A 307 -19.13 4.23 1.22
N SER A 308 -20.30 3.93 1.84
CA SER A 308 -20.82 4.71 2.96
C SER A 308 -19.89 4.67 4.17
N VAL A 309 -19.39 3.47 4.51
CA VAL A 309 -18.44 3.32 5.64
C VAL A 309 -17.12 4.00 5.35
N MET A 310 -16.63 3.92 4.12
CA MET A 310 -15.40 4.60 3.70
C MET A 310 -15.54 6.11 3.78
N PHE A 311 -16.66 6.66 3.31
CA PHE A 311 -16.94 8.10 3.37
C PHE A 311 -16.98 8.61 4.83
N VAL A 312 -17.70 7.91 5.70
CA VAL A 312 -17.77 8.28 7.13
C VAL A 312 -16.42 8.17 7.80
N ALA A 313 -15.67 7.08 7.53
CA ALA A 313 -14.36 6.87 8.13
C ALA A 313 -13.34 7.91 7.65
N GLU A 314 -13.41 8.32 6.38
CA GLU A 314 -12.57 9.40 5.84
C GLU A 314 -12.91 10.75 6.50
N ALA A 315 -14.18 11.07 6.66
CA ALA A 315 -14.61 12.31 7.30
C ALA A 315 -14.13 12.41 8.76
N VAL A 316 -14.06 11.28 9.48
CA VAL A 316 -13.67 11.26 10.90
C VAL A 316 -12.15 11.13 11.09
N PHE A 317 -11.49 10.28 10.32
CA PHE A 317 -10.08 9.90 10.51
C PHE A 317 -9.18 10.27 9.33
N GLY A 318 -9.71 10.95 8.32
CA GLY A 318 -8.97 11.30 7.10
C GLY A 318 -8.53 10.08 6.29
N PRO A 319 -7.40 10.15 5.56
CA PRO A 319 -6.91 9.07 4.68
C PRO A 319 -6.70 7.74 5.41
N ALA A 320 -6.36 7.76 6.70
CA ALA A 320 -6.21 6.56 7.50
C ALA A 320 -7.56 5.82 7.67
N GLY A 321 -8.66 6.59 7.82
CA GLY A 321 -10.01 6.04 7.87
C GLY A 321 -10.39 5.32 6.58
N LEU A 322 -10.06 5.91 5.44
CA LEU A 322 -10.32 5.33 4.12
C LEU A 322 -9.65 3.94 3.96
N VAL A 323 -8.42 3.79 4.43
CA VAL A 323 -7.67 2.52 4.40
C VAL A 323 -8.21 1.50 5.41
N ALA A 324 -8.62 1.96 6.61
CA ALA A 324 -9.11 1.09 7.68
C ALA A 324 -10.54 0.60 7.46
N ALA A 325 -11.39 1.40 6.79
CA ALA A 325 -12.82 1.16 6.64
C ALA A 325 -13.18 -0.24 6.11
N PRO A 326 -12.58 -0.75 5.02
CA PRO A 326 -12.90 -2.07 4.50
C PRO A 326 -12.62 -3.19 5.51
N LEU A 327 -11.52 -3.07 6.27
CA LEU A 327 -11.13 -4.06 7.27
C LEU A 327 -12.07 -4.03 8.48
N PHE A 328 -12.30 -2.85 9.03
CA PHE A 328 -13.13 -2.71 10.24
C PHE A 328 -14.58 -3.10 9.96
N TYR A 329 -15.08 -2.78 8.78
CA TYR A 329 -16.41 -3.17 8.37
C TYR A 329 -16.53 -4.68 8.11
N ALA A 330 -15.51 -5.30 7.48
CA ALA A 330 -15.45 -6.75 7.31
C ALA A 330 -15.43 -7.48 8.68
N TYR A 331 -14.67 -6.93 9.63
CA TYR A 331 -14.63 -7.44 11.00
C TYR A 331 -16.00 -7.30 11.68
N LEU A 332 -16.62 -6.13 11.62
CA LEU A 332 -17.95 -5.89 12.18
C LEU A 332 -18.99 -6.88 11.63
N LYS A 333 -19.02 -7.11 10.33
CA LYS A 333 -19.93 -8.11 9.72
C LYS A 333 -19.68 -9.53 10.22
N LYS A 334 -18.42 -9.91 10.48
CA LYS A 334 -18.10 -11.22 11.06
C LYS A 334 -18.60 -11.33 12.51
N GLU A 335 -18.45 -10.28 13.29
CA GLU A 335 -18.97 -10.23 14.66
C GLU A 335 -20.47 -10.36 14.70
N LEU A 336 -21.19 -9.61 13.85
CA LEU A 336 -22.67 -9.68 13.76
C LEU A 336 -23.20 -11.04 13.32
N LYS A 337 -22.37 -11.84 12.60
CA LYS A 337 -22.74 -13.22 12.23
C LYS A 337 -22.41 -14.25 13.31
N ALA A 338 -21.46 -13.93 14.18
CA ALA A 338 -21.02 -14.81 15.26
C ALA A 338 -21.80 -14.59 16.59
N ALA A 339 -22.51 -13.45 16.69
CA ALA A 339 -23.38 -13.10 17.81
C ALA A 339 -24.73 -13.79 17.70
#